data_291c15362b23f3dfe1b3e99c50b65b16
#
_entry.id   291c15362b23f3dfe1b3e99c50b65b16
#
_cell.length_a   1.000
_cell.length_b   1.000
_cell.length_c   1.000
_cell.angle_alpha   90.00
_cell.angle_beta   90.00
_cell.angle_gamma   90.00
#
_symmetry.space_group_name_H-M   'P 1'
#
loop_
_entity.id
_entity.type
_entity.pdbx_description
1 polymer ?
#
loop_
_entity_poly.entity_id
_entity_poly.type
_entity_poly.pdbx_seq_one_letter_code
_entity_poly.pdbx_strand_id
1 'polypeptide(L)'
;MSMSDIKQDTEVQLRTYPVEPHHTHEIDFLTLLDLLWCAKKQIFTFALAFAFVGLLLSFVLPQKWTSVAIITPAEQAQWRPLQSLLMELKVLEVEVPVTKADVFNQFIKSFSSQSLLEEYFRNSDYLKARLPDEKLDPVEFQREVVRLTEKMKIIDNASPKSAVEVPFTSWTLSFTAPTADDAQEVLTGYIDYVATKVVKETTDNLRNTLALKTRFEQEKLNLDRVRLTNQRDIKIQRLNYSLEVANAAGIKKPVYSNGQVVNDDPDFSITLGADGIQEKLRIEKSLKDIADLNADLRNREYYVEQLQKLNVKDIAFSPYKYQLSPSLPIKQDGQGKALIIIFAMLLGIIIGSGVVLLRNAMLARSLPPVPPEMVLESA
;
A
#
# COMPACT_ATOMS: atom_id res chain seq x y z
N MET A 1 -45.13 -90.29 -40.73
CA MET A 1 -46.53 -90.03 -41.10
C MET A 1 -46.50 -88.55 -41.54
N SER A 2 -46.40 -88.41 -42.82
CA SER A 2 -47.41 -88.45 -43.90
C SER A 2 -47.98 -87.05 -44.11
N MET A 3 -47.73 -86.72 -45.31
CA MET A 3 -48.58 -86.01 -46.30
C MET A 3 -48.51 -84.50 -46.25
N SER A 4 -48.08 -83.90 -47.22
CA SER A 4 -48.32 -83.77 -48.69
C SER A 4 -49.07 -82.49 -49.01
N ASP A 5 -48.47 -81.78 -49.94
CA ASP A 5 -49.03 -81.06 -51.07
C ASP A 5 -50.07 -79.93 -50.84
N ILE A 6 -49.80 -78.74 -51.39
CA ILE A 6 -50.34 -78.35 -52.73
C ILE A 6 -49.77 -76.98 -53.07
N LYS A 7 -49.29 -76.86 -54.26
CA LYS A 7 -48.93 -75.69 -55.10
C LYS A 7 -50.05 -74.63 -55.14
N GLN A 8 -49.65 -73.38 -55.24
CA GLN A 8 -50.12 -72.52 -56.34
C GLN A 8 -49.28 -71.22 -56.44
N ASP A 9 -48.80 -71.07 -57.67
CA ASP A 9 -48.14 -69.87 -58.21
C ASP A 9 -49.02 -68.66 -58.09
N THR A 10 -48.37 -67.51 -57.65
CA THR A 10 -48.80 -66.18 -58.08
C THR A 10 -47.55 -65.34 -58.22
N GLU A 11 -47.07 -65.18 -59.45
CA GLU A 11 -46.09 -64.16 -59.84
C GLU A 11 -46.69 -62.78 -59.57
N VAL A 12 -46.12 -62.08 -58.56
CA VAL A 12 -46.28 -60.63 -58.42
C VAL A 12 -45.05 -59.97 -59.02
N GLN A 13 -45.21 -59.47 -60.25
CA GLN A 13 -44.22 -58.58 -60.85
C GLN A 13 -44.01 -57.35 -59.99
N LEU A 14 -42.90 -57.31 -59.28
CA LEU A 14 -42.37 -56.09 -58.63
C LEU A 14 -41.89 -55.12 -59.71
N ARG A 15 -42.67 -54.10 -60.03
CA ARG A 15 -42.22 -52.94 -60.77
C ARG A 15 -41.14 -52.24 -59.92
N THR A 16 -39.90 -52.44 -60.35
CA THR A 16 -38.78 -51.66 -59.87
C THR A 16 -38.92 -50.26 -60.40
N TYR A 17 -39.33 -49.29 -59.54
CA TYR A 17 -39.18 -47.85 -59.79
C TYR A 17 -37.70 -47.54 -59.69
N PRO A 18 -37.10 -46.80 -60.64
CA PRO A 18 -35.75 -46.28 -60.46
C PRO A 18 -35.80 -45.27 -59.33
N VAL A 19 -35.10 -45.59 -58.27
CA VAL A 19 -34.80 -44.58 -57.19
C VAL A 19 -33.87 -43.57 -57.83
N GLU A 20 -34.41 -42.36 -58.11
CA GLU A 20 -33.56 -41.22 -58.43
C GLU A 20 -32.57 -41.05 -57.30
N PRO A 21 -31.25 -40.95 -57.58
CA PRO A 21 -30.31 -40.57 -56.55
C PRO A 21 -30.65 -39.14 -56.10
N HIS A 22 -31.20 -38.99 -54.89
CA HIS A 22 -31.20 -37.73 -54.22
C HIS A 22 -29.74 -37.31 -54.14
N HIS A 23 -29.32 -36.43 -55.03
CA HIS A 23 -28.12 -35.66 -54.82
C HIS A 23 -28.31 -34.81 -53.50
N THR A 24 -28.01 -35.48 -52.38
CA THR A 24 -27.68 -34.75 -51.20
C THR A 24 -26.52 -33.86 -51.61
N HIS A 25 -26.73 -32.54 -51.59
CA HIS A 25 -25.65 -31.57 -51.67
C HIS A 25 -24.77 -31.77 -50.44
N GLU A 26 -23.96 -32.86 -50.46
CA GLU A 26 -22.81 -32.95 -49.55
C GLU A 26 -21.88 -31.84 -49.99
N ILE A 27 -21.71 -30.85 -49.10
CA ILE A 27 -20.76 -29.79 -49.30
C ILE A 27 -19.38 -30.46 -49.24
N ASP A 28 -18.83 -30.81 -50.40
CA ASP A 28 -17.53 -31.45 -50.51
C ASP A 28 -16.48 -30.43 -50.07
N PHE A 29 -15.82 -30.71 -48.91
CA PHE A 29 -14.81 -29.84 -48.33
C PHE A 29 -13.68 -29.52 -49.32
N LEU A 30 -13.34 -30.45 -50.21
CA LEU A 30 -12.34 -30.27 -51.26
C LEU A 30 -12.76 -29.24 -52.29
N THR A 31 -14.04 -29.22 -52.68
CA THR A 31 -14.58 -28.21 -53.62
C THR A 31 -14.59 -26.82 -52.99
N LEU A 32 -14.83 -26.69 -51.67
CA LEU A 32 -14.70 -25.43 -50.96
C LEU A 32 -13.24 -24.93 -50.91
N LEU A 33 -12.27 -25.84 -50.73
CA LEU A 33 -10.86 -25.51 -50.72
C LEU A 33 -10.37 -25.02 -52.09
N ASP A 34 -10.76 -25.70 -53.19
CA ASP A 34 -10.43 -25.27 -54.54
C ASP A 34 -11.04 -23.93 -54.92
N LEU A 35 -12.26 -23.65 -54.45
CA LEU A 35 -12.92 -22.37 -54.65
C LEU A 35 -12.18 -21.21 -53.92
N LEU A 36 -11.74 -21.47 -52.72
CA LEU A 36 -10.92 -20.49 -51.94
C LEU A 36 -9.56 -20.27 -52.63
N TRP A 37 -8.94 -21.35 -53.17
CA TRP A 37 -7.67 -21.27 -53.89
C TRP A 37 -7.79 -20.46 -55.18
N CYS A 38 -8.85 -20.64 -55.94
CA CYS A 38 -9.14 -19.84 -57.14
C CYS A 38 -9.39 -18.36 -56.80
N ALA A 39 -9.99 -18.07 -55.65
CA ALA A 39 -10.27 -16.70 -55.18
C ALA A 39 -9.14 -16.07 -54.37
N LYS A 40 -7.95 -16.68 -54.30
CA LYS A 40 -6.81 -16.22 -53.49
C LYS A 40 -6.48 -14.72 -53.65
N LYS A 41 -6.59 -14.16 -54.87
CA LYS A 41 -6.33 -12.73 -55.12
C LYS A 41 -7.34 -11.83 -54.38
N GLN A 42 -8.63 -12.22 -54.34
CA GLN A 42 -9.67 -11.47 -53.63
C GLN A 42 -9.47 -11.55 -52.11
N ILE A 43 -9.21 -12.74 -51.57
CA ILE A 43 -8.94 -12.96 -50.15
C ILE A 43 -7.70 -12.15 -49.71
N PHE A 44 -6.62 -12.17 -50.53
CA PHE A 44 -5.41 -11.39 -50.27
C PHE A 44 -5.69 -9.88 -50.28
N THR A 45 -6.53 -9.40 -51.18
CA THR A 45 -6.92 -7.97 -51.21
C THR A 45 -7.67 -7.55 -49.95
N PHE A 46 -8.62 -8.40 -49.48
CA PHE A 46 -9.29 -8.19 -48.20
C PHE A 46 -8.31 -8.22 -47.03
N ALA A 47 -7.41 -9.20 -46.98
CA ALA A 47 -6.38 -9.29 -45.93
C ALA A 47 -5.50 -8.04 -45.87
N LEU A 48 -5.08 -7.54 -47.04
CA LEU A 48 -4.27 -6.33 -47.15
C LEU A 48 -5.05 -5.07 -46.72
N ALA A 49 -6.28 -4.95 -47.15
CA ALA A 49 -7.15 -3.82 -46.75
C ALA A 49 -7.38 -3.80 -45.25
N PHE A 50 -7.68 -4.92 -44.61
CA PHE A 50 -7.84 -5.02 -43.17
C PHE A 50 -6.53 -4.83 -42.40
N ALA A 51 -5.40 -5.29 -42.95
CA ALA A 51 -4.08 -5.00 -42.38
C ALA A 51 -3.78 -3.50 -42.36
N PHE A 52 -4.16 -2.78 -43.42
CA PHE A 52 -4.03 -1.34 -43.49
C PHE A 52 -4.94 -0.63 -42.48
N VAL A 53 -6.20 -1.08 -42.32
CA VAL A 53 -7.08 -0.59 -41.27
C VAL A 53 -6.53 -0.88 -39.89
N GLY A 54 -5.96 -2.07 -39.65
CA GLY A 54 -5.28 -2.42 -38.42
C GLY A 54 -4.08 -1.54 -38.12
N LEU A 55 -3.33 -1.16 -39.14
CA LEU A 55 -2.22 -0.23 -39.03
C LEU A 55 -2.69 1.18 -38.61
N LEU A 56 -3.75 1.70 -39.24
CA LEU A 56 -4.35 2.97 -38.86
C LEU A 56 -4.86 2.96 -37.41
N LEU A 57 -5.60 1.91 -37.02
CA LEU A 57 -6.08 1.71 -35.65
C LEU A 57 -4.92 1.64 -34.65
N SER A 58 -3.80 1.01 -35.02
CA SER A 58 -2.61 0.93 -34.16
C SER A 58 -1.99 2.29 -33.83
N PHE A 59 -2.19 3.32 -34.64
CA PHE A 59 -1.74 4.69 -34.38
C PHE A 59 -2.73 5.49 -33.52
N VAL A 60 -4.01 5.15 -33.56
CA VAL A 60 -5.06 5.82 -32.78
C VAL A 60 -5.13 5.31 -31.35
N LEU A 61 -4.70 4.05 -31.12
CA LEU A 61 -4.70 3.46 -29.77
C LEU A 61 -3.74 4.21 -28.85
N PRO A 62 -4.19 4.61 -27.63
CA PRO A 62 -3.36 5.35 -26.68
C PRO A 62 -2.16 4.49 -26.26
N GLN A 63 -0.99 5.09 -26.38
CA GLN A 63 0.25 4.48 -25.96
C GLN A 63 0.29 4.42 -24.42
N LYS A 64 0.84 3.35 -23.87
CA LYS A 64 0.99 3.14 -22.44
C LYS A 64 2.46 2.88 -22.12
N TRP A 65 2.95 3.59 -21.13
CA TRP A 65 4.31 3.47 -20.63
C TRP A 65 4.25 3.25 -19.13
N THR A 66 4.91 2.21 -18.63
CA THR A 66 4.91 1.89 -17.20
C THR A 66 6.32 2.08 -16.63
N SER A 67 6.45 3.04 -15.73
CA SER A 67 7.62 3.19 -14.88
C SER A 67 7.53 2.19 -13.72
N VAL A 68 8.66 1.61 -13.36
CA VAL A 68 8.77 0.60 -12.30
C VAL A 68 9.88 0.99 -11.35
N ALA A 69 9.61 0.87 -10.05
CA ALA A 69 10.59 0.97 -8.98
C ALA A 69 10.53 -0.28 -8.09
N ILE A 70 11.68 -0.72 -7.59
CA ILE A 70 11.77 -1.82 -6.62
C ILE A 70 12.38 -1.27 -5.35
N ILE A 71 11.68 -1.44 -4.24
CA ILE A 71 12.10 -0.96 -2.92
C ILE A 71 12.21 -2.09 -1.91
N THR A 72 13.08 -1.89 -0.94
CA THR A 72 13.30 -2.76 0.22
C THR A 72 13.28 -1.94 1.51
N PRO A 73 13.15 -2.54 2.69
CA PRO A 73 13.32 -1.82 3.94
C PRO A 73 14.64 -1.04 3.98
N ALA A 74 14.64 0.10 4.67
CA ALA A 74 15.81 0.96 4.82
C ALA A 74 17.02 0.19 5.37
N GLU A 75 18.20 0.45 4.80
CA GLU A 75 19.47 -0.05 5.34
C GLU A 75 20.02 0.86 6.44
N GLN A 76 21.18 0.50 6.98
CA GLN A 76 21.77 1.23 8.10
C GLN A 76 22.10 2.70 7.77
N ALA A 77 22.50 2.97 6.53
CA ALA A 77 22.86 4.34 6.11
C ALA A 77 21.65 5.28 6.17
N GLN A 78 20.49 4.83 5.66
CA GLN A 78 19.24 5.61 5.67
C GLN A 78 18.61 5.72 7.06
N TRP A 79 18.86 4.71 7.93
CA TRP A 79 18.27 4.60 9.27
C TRP A 79 19.04 5.33 10.36
N ARG A 80 20.37 5.55 10.16
CA ARG A 80 21.29 6.10 11.18
C ARG A 80 20.78 7.37 11.87
N PRO A 81 20.24 8.38 11.16
CA PRO A 81 19.80 9.60 11.83
C PRO A 81 18.67 9.36 12.84
N LEU A 82 17.70 8.53 12.47
CA LEU A 82 16.61 8.14 13.37
C LEU A 82 17.10 7.26 14.53
N GLN A 83 18.03 6.33 14.26
CA GLN A 83 18.63 5.48 15.28
C GLN A 83 19.35 6.28 16.36
N SER A 84 20.08 7.33 16.00
CA SER A 84 20.74 8.20 16.95
C SER A 84 19.74 8.85 17.92
N LEU A 85 18.66 9.39 17.40
CA LEU A 85 17.59 9.96 18.24
C LEU A 85 16.92 8.90 19.13
N LEU A 86 16.64 7.71 18.58
CA LEU A 86 16.04 6.61 19.37
C LEU A 86 16.94 6.19 20.52
N MET A 87 18.28 6.25 20.33
CA MET A 87 19.24 5.99 21.41
C MET A 87 19.24 7.09 22.47
N GLU A 88 19.17 8.37 22.08
CA GLU A 88 19.04 9.49 23.02
C GLU A 88 17.74 9.39 23.86
N LEU A 89 16.62 9.07 23.21
CA LEU A 89 15.34 8.80 23.88
C LEU A 89 15.44 7.62 24.86
N LYS A 90 16.11 6.54 24.45
CA LYS A 90 16.29 5.36 25.28
C LYS A 90 17.14 5.63 26.52
N VAL A 91 18.18 6.46 26.41
CA VAL A 91 19.00 6.89 27.58
C VAL A 91 18.13 7.64 28.60
N LEU A 92 17.13 8.38 28.13
CA LEU A 92 16.16 9.08 28.98
C LEU A 92 14.94 8.22 29.32
N GLU A 93 15.02 6.90 29.20
CA GLU A 93 13.92 5.95 29.50
C GLU A 93 12.60 6.30 28.80
N VAL A 94 12.70 6.93 27.63
CA VAL A 94 11.56 7.15 26.75
C VAL A 94 11.48 5.97 25.80
N GLU A 95 10.58 5.04 26.10
CA GLU A 95 10.37 3.87 25.26
C GLU A 95 9.57 4.22 24.03
N VAL A 96 10.17 4.01 22.87
CA VAL A 96 9.52 4.18 21.57
C VAL A 96 9.74 2.91 20.75
N PRO A 97 8.72 2.05 20.60
CA PRO A 97 8.83 0.80 19.85
C PRO A 97 8.75 1.08 18.33
N VAL A 98 9.77 1.74 17.77
CA VAL A 98 9.86 2.02 16.33
C VAL A 98 11.01 1.23 15.74
N THR A 99 10.70 0.33 14.80
CA THR A 99 11.68 -0.45 14.06
C THR A 99 11.70 -0.06 12.57
N LYS A 100 12.78 -0.48 11.87
CA LYS A 100 12.87 -0.31 10.41
C LYS A 100 11.69 -0.95 9.68
N ALA A 101 11.27 -2.13 10.16
CA ALA A 101 10.15 -2.87 9.58
C ALA A 101 8.83 -2.13 9.76
N ASP A 102 8.60 -1.52 10.93
CA ASP A 102 7.37 -0.77 11.21
C ASP A 102 7.24 0.45 10.30
N VAL A 103 8.33 1.22 10.16
CA VAL A 103 8.34 2.40 9.29
C VAL A 103 8.20 2.03 7.81
N PHE A 104 8.83 0.94 7.38
CA PHE A 104 8.66 0.42 6.03
C PHE A 104 7.22 -0.05 5.77
N ASN A 105 6.64 -0.82 6.69
CA ASN A 105 5.24 -1.27 6.59
C ASN A 105 4.26 -0.09 6.58
N GLN A 106 4.54 0.95 7.37
CA GLN A 106 3.76 2.20 7.35
C GLN A 106 3.86 2.88 5.98
N PHE A 107 5.06 2.91 5.37
CA PHE A 107 5.24 3.43 4.01
C PHE A 107 4.41 2.63 3.00
N ILE A 108 4.47 1.29 3.03
CA ILE A 108 3.69 0.43 2.13
C ILE A 108 2.18 0.66 2.30
N LYS A 109 1.71 0.73 3.56
CA LYS A 109 0.31 1.03 3.88
C LYS A 109 -0.11 2.40 3.36
N SER A 110 0.73 3.42 3.56
CA SER A 110 0.47 4.79 3.11
C SER A 110 0.50 4.90 1.59
N PHE A 111 1.44 4.21 0.91
CA PHE A 111 1.50 4.15 -0.54
C PHE A 111 0.25 3.53 -1.16
N SER A 112 -0.33 2.54 -0.49
CA SER A 112 -1.58 1.87 -0.91
C SER A 112 -2.84 2.66 -0.54
N SER A 113 -2.72 3.78 0.16
CA SER A 113 -3.85 4.56 0.65
C SER A 113 -4.54 5.31 -0.48
N GLN A 114 -5.80 4.97 -0.76
CA GLN A 114 -6.61 5.64 -1.77
C GLN A 114 -6.73 7.15 -1.51
N SER A 115 -6.89 7.56 -0.24
CA SER A 115 -7.03 8.97 0.11
C SER A 115 -5.74 9.76 -0.14
N LEU A 116 -4.56 9.17 0.10
CA LEU A 116 -3.28 9.83 -0.19
C LEU A 116 -3.01 9.90 -1.69
N LEU A 117 -3.39 8.86 -2.46
CA LEU A 117 -3.34 8.88 -3.92
C LEU A 117 -4.22 10.01 -4.49
N GLU A 118 -5.44 10.13 -4.01
CA GLU A 118 -6.35 11.20 -4.43
C GLU A 118 -5.82 12.58 -4.02
N GLU A 119 -5.31 12.74 -2.81
CA GLU A 119 -4.69 13.99 -2.33
C GLU A 119 -3.50 14.40 -3.22
N TYR A 120 -2.63 13.44 -3.53
CA TYR A 120 -1.47 13.67 -4.40
C TYR A 120 -1.88 14.09 -5.81
N PHE A 121 -2.76 13.31 -6.47
CA PHE A 121 -3.18 13.63 -7.84
C PHE A 121 -3.95 14.94 -7.92
N ARG A 122 -4.80 15.23 -6.94
CA ARG A 122 -5.56 16.50 -6.87
C ARG A 122 -4.65 17.73 -6.86
N ASN A 123 -3.49 17.62 -6.24
CA ASN A 123 -2.53 18.71 -6.10
C ASN A 123 -1.39 18.64 -7.14
N SER A 124 -1.29 17.55 -7.92
CA SER A 124 -0.20 17.32 -8.86
C SER A 124 -0.27 18.22 -10.09
N ASP A 125 0.88 18.69 -10.55
CA ASP A 125 0.97 19.45 -11.79
C ASP A 125 0.65 18.59 -13.02
N TYR A 126 0.83 17.28 -12.91
CA TYR A 126 0.44 16.30 -13.93
C TYR A 126 -1.06 16.35 -14.22
N LEU A 127 -1.92 16.41 -13.19
CA LEU A 127 -3.36 16.53 -13.38
C LEU A 127 -3.74 17.91 -13.91
N LYS A 128 -3.15 18.98 -13.38
CA LYS A 128 -3.40 20.36 -13.82
C LYS A 128 -3.04 20.57 -15.30
N ALA A 129 -1.93 19.99 -15.77
CA ALA A 129 -1.54 20.08 -17.18
C ALA A 129 -2.51 19.36 -18.13
N ARG A 130 -3.21 18.31 -17.65
CA ARG A 130 -4.21 17.56 -18.44
C ARG A 130 -5.59 18.15 -18.44
N LEU A 131 -5.91 18.94 -17.43
CA LEU A 131 -7.21 19.57 -17.21
C LEU A 131 -7.01 21.08 -17.03
N PRO A 132 -6.58 21.80 -18.08
CA PRO A 132 -6.23 23.22 -17.96
C PRO A 132 -7.44 24.15 -17.80
N ASP A 133 -8.67 23.67 -17.99
CA ASP A 133 -9.87 24.50 -17.88
C ASP A 133 -10.34 24.61 -16.41
N GLU A 134 -10.28 25.82 -15.86
CA GLU A 134 -10.81 26.18 -14.54
C GLU A 134 -12.34 25.93 -14.38
N LYS A 135 -13.04 25.57 -15.46
CA LYS A 135 -14.49 25.36 -15.51
C LYS A 135 -14.90 23.89 -15.55
N LEU A 136 -13.98 22.95 -15.26
CA LEU A 136 -14.37 21.55 -15.25
C LEU A 136 -15.42 21.25 -14.18
N ASP A 137 -16.43 20.45 -14.58
CA ASP A 137 -17.39 19.87 -13.66
C ASP A 137 -16.63 19.12 -12.53
N PRO A 138 -16.92 19.41 -11.25
CA PRO A 138 -16.30 18.69 -10.12
C PRO A 138 -16.38 17.16 -10.24
N VAL A 139 -17.42 16.63 -10.89
CA VAL A 139 -17.59 15.20 -11.13
C VAL A 139 -16.59 14.67 -12.15
N GLU A 140 -16.30 15.40 -13.22
CA GLU A 140 -15.31 15.01 -14.22
C GLU A 140 -13.89 15.05 -13.63
N PHE A 141 -13.59 16.07 -12.85
CA PHE A 141 -12.34 16.17 -12.12
C PHE A 141 -12.14 14.96 -11.20
N GLN A 142 -13.14 14.62 -10.37
CA GLN A 142 -13.07 13.47 -9.47
C GLN A 142 -12.93 12.15 -10.24
N ARG A 143 -13.62 12.00 -11.37
CA ARG A 143 -13.50 10.80 -12.22
C ARG A 143 -12.10 10.62 -12.76
N GLU A 144 -11.42 11.69 -13.19
CA GLU A 144 -10.05 11.60 -13.67
C GLU A 144 -9.08 11.30 -12.54
N VAL A 145 -9.25 11.88 -11.35
CA VAL A 145 -8.47 11.53 -10.16
C VAL A 145 -8.56 10.03 -9.88
N VAL A 146 -9.78 9.46 -9.82
CA VAL A 146 -9.99 8.02 -9.57
C VAL A 146 -9.34 7.18 -10.67
N ARG A 147 -9.47 7.58 -11.94
CA ARG A 147 -8.82 6.88 -13.06
C ARG A 147 -7.29 6.86 -12.94
N LEU A 148 -6.69 7.92 -12.42
CA LEU A 148 -5.24 7.98 -12.20
C LEU A 148 -4.81 7.08 -11.04
N THR A 149 -5.61 7.01 -9.98
CA THR A 149 -5.28 6.12 -8.85
C THR A 149 -5.25 4.64 -9.25
N GLU A 150 -6.11 4.21 -10.18
CA GLU A 150 -6.12 2.83 -10.70
C GLU A 150 -4.87 2.45 -11.49
N LYS A 151 -4.14 3.46 -11.99
CA LYS A 151 -2.89 3.25 -12.74
C LYS A 151 -1.66 3.09 -11.84
N MET A 152 -1.77 3.46 -10.56
CA MET A 152 -0.74 3.22 -9.56
C MET A 152 -0.90 1.81 -9.00
N LYS A 153 0.17 1.02 -9.03
CA LYS A 153 0.14 -0.36 -8.55
C LYS A 153 1.29 -0.63 -7.59
N ILE A 154 1.02 -1.50 -6.64
CA ILE A 154 1.99 -2.03 -5.69
C ILE A 154 1.87 -3.55 -5.66
N ILE A 155 3.00 -4.25 -5.72
CA ILE A 155 3.05 -5.71 -5.75
C ILE A 155 4.10 -6.16 -4.74
N ASP A 156 3.71 -7.06 -3.85
CA ASP A 156 4.63 -7.76 -2.96
C ASP A 156 5.35 -8.87 -3.75
N ASN A 157 6.67 -8.77 -3.86
CA ASN A 157 7.50 -9.73 -4.59
C ASN A 157 7.70 -11.06 -3.81
N ALA A 158 7.43 -11.08 -2.51
CA ALA A 158 7.44 -12.31 -1.70
C ALA A 158 6.12 -13.10 -1.81
N SER A 159 5.10 -12.54 -2.49
CA SER A 159 3.81 -13.23 -2.66
C SER A 159 3.94 -14.41 -3.63
N PRO A 160 3.27 -15.57 -3.36
CA PRO A 160 3.24 -16.73 -4.26
C PRO A 160 2.71 -16.43 -5.68
N LYS A 161 2.07 -15.28 -5.85
CA LYS A 161 1.57 -14.79 -7.14
C LYS A 161 2.60 -13.95 -7.92
N SER A 162 3.77 -13.68 -7.33
CA SER A 162 4.82 -12.93 -8.00
C SER A 162 5.53 -13.83 -9.02
N ALA A 163 5.78 -13.30 -10.22
CA ALA A 163 6.53 -14.00 -11.26
C ALA A 163 8.04 -14.12 -10.96
N VAL A 164 8.53 -13.41 -9.92
CA VAL A 164 9.95 -13.37 -9.54
C VAL A 164 10.05 -13.72 -8.06
N GLU A 165 10.62 -14.89 -7.76
CA GLU A 165 10.94 -15.28 -6.39
C GLU A 165 12.27 -14.63 -5.99
N VAL A 166 12.23 -13.64 -5.09
CA VAL A 166 13.42 -13.01 -4.54
C VAL A 166 13.61 -13.42 -3.08
N PRO A 167 14.87 -13.71 -2.64
CA PRO A 167 15.16 -14.22 -1.30
C PRO A 167 15.08 -13.16 -0.20
N PHE A 168 14.55 -11.98 -0.48
CA PHE A 168 14.43 -10.86 0.45
C PHE A 168 13.12 -10.11 0.28
N THR A 169 12.64 -9.46 1.33
CA THR A 169 11.43 -8.64 1.28
C THR A 169 11.63 -7.46 0.34
N SER A 170 10.88 -7.43 -0.74
CA SER A 170 10.89 -6.32 -1.70
C SER A 170 9.50 -6.07 -2.25
N TRP A 171 9.26 -4.85 -2.68
CA TRP A 171 7.99 -4.42 -3.27
C TRP A 171 8.25 -3.73 -4.60
N THR A 172 7.42 -4.05 -5.57
CA THR A 172 7.41 -3.39 -6.87
C THR A 172 6.32 -2.34 -6.91
N LEU A 173 6.71 -1.10 -7.16
CA LEU A 173 5.84 0.04 -7.34
C LEU A 173 5.81 0.38 -8.82
N SER A 174 4.65 0.70 -9.38
CA SER A 174 4.56 1.04 -10.79
C SER A 174 3.45 2.03 -11.07
N PHE A 175 3.67 2.88 -12.07
CA PHE A 175 2.67 3.81 -12.58
C PHE A 175 2.68 3.81 -14.11
N THR A 176 1.47 3.81 -14.70
CA THR A 176 1.28 3.78 -16.15
C THR A 176 0.76 5.13 -16.64
N ALA A 177 1.48 5.73 -17.60
CA ALA A 177 1.12 7.00 -18.22
C ALA A 177 1.14 6.92 -19.75
N PRO A 178 0.65 7.94 -20.49
CA PRO A 178 0.72 8.02 -21.94
C PRO A 178 2.12 8.28 -22.46
N THR A 179 2.99 8.93 -21.68
CA THR A 179 4.41 9.19 -22.02
C THR A 179 5.34 8.51 -21.02
N ALA A 180 6.57 8.25 -21.43
CA ALA A 180 7.60 7.64 -20.60
C ALA A 180 8.02 8.56 -19.45
N ASP A 181 8.18 9.85 -19.76
CA ASP A 181 8.59 10.88 -18.81
C ASP A 181 7.52 11.07 -17.72
N ASP A 182 6.24 11.21 -18.10
CA ASP A 182 5.13 11.31 -17.15
C ASP A 182 5.07 10.10 -16.22
N ALA A 183 5.31 8.89 -16.77
CA ALA A 183 5.27 7.67 -15.97
C ALA A 183 6.34 7.68 -14.88
N GLN A 184 7.55 8.11 -15.20
CA GLN A 184 8.67 8.20 -14.27
C GLN A 184 8.47 9.33 -13.26
N GLU A 185 8.11 10.53 -13.74
CA GLU A 185 7.95 11.73 -12.91
C GLU A 185 6.85 11.54 -11.86
N VAL A 186 5.67 11.06 -12.27
CA VAL A 186 4.55 10.82 -11.35
C VAL A 186 4.88 9.73 -10.34
N LEU A 187 5.53 8.62 -10.75
CA LEU A 187 5.92 7.57 -9.82
C LEU A 187 6.93 8.08 -8.80
N THR A 188 7.95 8.81 -9.24
CA THR A 188 8.96 9.41 -8.36
C THR A 188 8.32 10.38 -7.38
N GLY A 189 7.52 11.31 -7.90
CA GLY A 189 6.85 12.33 -7.08
C GLY A 189 5.91 11.72 -6.04
N TYR A 190 5.17 10.67 -6.37
CA TYR A 190 4.30 10.00 -5.41
C TYR A 190 5.08 9.24 -4.33
N ILE A 191 6.16 8.55 -4.70
CA ILE A 191 7.04 7.86 -3.74
C ILE A 191 7.61 8.88 -2.74
N ASP A 192 8.13 10.00 -3.21
CA ASP A 192 8.71 11.07 -2.37
C ASP A 192 7.65 11.75 -1.50
N TYR A 193 6.44 11.96 -2.04
CA TYR A 193 5.32 12.49 -1.29
C TYR A 193 4.94 11.61 -0.10
N VAL A 194 4.78 10.30 -0.34
CA VAL A 194 4.46 9.33 0.71
C VAL A 194 5.60 9.22 1.72
N ALA A 195 6.86 9.17 1.25
CA ALA A 195 8.02 9.13 2.13
C ALA A 195 8.05 10.34 3.08
N THR A 196 7.83 11.54 2.56
CA THR A 196 7.77 12.77 3.35
C THR A 196 6.65 12.74 4.40
N LYS A 197 5.48 12.24 4.03
CA LYS A 197 4.34 12.06 4.97
C LYS A 197 4.70 11.09 6.10
N VAL A 198 5.29 9.94 5.77
CA VAL A 198 5.68 8.91 6.76
C VAL A 198 6.78 9.41 7.68
N VAL A 199 7.81 10.08 7.14
CA VAL A 199 8.88 10.69 7.94
C VAL A 199 8.32 11.72 8.91
N LYS A 200 7.44 12.61 8.43
CA LYS A 200 6.78 13.60 9.26
C LYS A 200 5.94 12.96 10.36
N GLU A 201 5.09 11.99 10.01
CA GLU A 201 4.23 11.31 10.99
C GLU A 201 5.05 10.56 12.05
N THR A 202 6.13 9.87 11.64
CA THR A 202 7.04 9.21 12.58
C THR A 202 7.69 10.23 13.51
N THR A 203 8.19 11.34 12.98
CA THR A 203 8.82 12.41 13.78
C THR A 203 7.83 13.08 14.75
N ASP A 204 6.60 13.34 14.29
CA ASP A 204 5.55 13.92 15.12
C ASP A 204 5.12 12.97 16.25
N ASN A 205 5.05 11.66 15.97
CA ASN A 205 4.79 10.64 17.00
C ASN A 205 5.89 10.58 18.05
N LEU A 206 7.16 10.71 17.66
CA LEU A 206 8.29 10.80 18.59
C LEU A 206 8.20 12.07 19.48
N ARG A 207 7.90 13.24 18.89
CA ARG A 207 7.68 14.49 19.63
C ARG A 207 6.56 14.36 20.65
N ASN A 208 5.43 13.81 20.22
CA ASN A 208 4.28 13.64 21.08
C ASN A 208 4.59 12.68 22.25
N THR A 209 5.30 11.58 21.98
CA THR A 209 5.71 10.62 23.02
C THR A 209 6.65 11.28 24.03
N LEU A 210 7.66 12.04 23.56
CA LEU A 210 8.57 12.79 24.43
C LEU A 210 7.80 13.85 25.27
N ALA A 211 6.90 14.61 24.64
CA ALA A 211 6.10 15.64 25.33
C ALA A 211 5.20 15.02 26.42
N LEU A 212 4.57 13.88 26.13
CA LEU A 212 3.74 13.17 27.11
C LEU A 212 4.58 12.64 28.28
N LYS A 213 5.75 12.04 27.99
CA LYS A 213 6.67 11.58 29.03
C LYS A 213 7.18 12.72 29.90
N THR A 214 7.61 13.83 29.28
CA THR A 214 8.07 15.03 29.99
C THR A 214 7.00 15.59 30.92
N ARG A 215 5.76 15.71 30.43
CA ARG A 215 4.62 16.17 31.23
C ARG A 215 4.33 15.23 32.40
N PHE A 216 4.33 13.95 32.16
CA PHE A 216 4.12 12.93 33.20
C PHE A 216 5.16 13.03 34.31
N GLU A 217 6.45 13.12 33.96
CA GLU A 217 7.53 13.21 34.93
C GLU A 217 7.51 14.57 35.65
N GLN A 218 7.11 15.66 34.97
CA GLN A 218 6.92 16.97 35.59
C GLN A 218 5.83 16.95 36.66
N GLU A 219 4.67 16.34 36.37
CA GLU A 219 3.58 16.21 37.34
C GLU A 219 3.99 15.33 38.52
N LYS A 220 4.71 14.27 38.26
CA LYS A 220 5.23 13.38 39.31
C LYS A 220 6.23 14.13 40.21
N LEU A 221 7.11 14.96 39.62
CA LEU A 221 8.02 15.83 40.36
C LEU A 221 7.24 16.83 41.29
N ASN A 222 6.19 17.43 40.75
CA ASN A 222 5.34 18.34 41.50
C ASN A 222 4.67 17.67 42.71
N LEU A 223 4.13 16.47 42.50
CA LEU A 223 3.53 15.67 43.56
C LEU A 223 4.54 15.29 44.64
N ASP A 224 5.76 14.88 44.26
CA ASP A 224 6.82 14.55 45.19
C ASP A 224 7.25 15.79 46.02
N ARG A 225 7.37 16.96 45.37
CA ARG A 225 7.63 18.22 46.09
C ARG A 225 6.56 18.57 47.11
N VAL A 226 5.29 18.47 46.71
CA VAL A 226 4.15 18.70 47.62
C VAL A 226 4.18 17.73 48.81
N ARG A 227 4.38 16.45 48.55
CA ARG A 227 4.45 15.42 49.57
C ARG A 227 5.58 15.70 50.58
N LEU A 228 6.78 15.97 50.09
CA LEU A 228 7.95 16.26 50.94
C LEU A 228 7.80 17.57 51.72
N THR A 229 7.20 18.58 51.10
CA THR A 229 6.88 19.84 51.77
C THR A 229 5.89 19.62 52.93
N ASN A 230 4.81 18.89 52.71
CA ASN A 230 3.86 18.53 53.75
C ASN A 230 4.50 17.72 54.89
N GLN A 231 5.38 16.75 54.55
CA GLN A 231 6.13 16.00 55.56
C GLN A 231 7.05 16.92 56.42
N ARG A 232 7.73 17.88 55.77
CA ARG A 232 8.55 18.87 56.48
C ARG A 232 7.68 19.76 57.40
N ASP A 233 6.56 20.24 56.92
CA ASP A 233 5.67 21.10 57.68
C ASP A 233 5.09 20.37 58.89
N ILE A 234 4.69 19.11 58.77
CA ILE A 234 4.30 18.25 59.86
C ILE A 234 5.45 18.07 60.85
N LYS A 235 6.69 17.84 60.37
CA LYS A 235 7.87 17.74 61.23
C LYS A 235 8.15 19.05 62.00
N ILE A 236 8.02 20.19 61.36
CA ILE A 236 8.14 21.51 62.01
C ILE A 236 7.08 21.66 63.09
N GLN A 237 5.82 21.32 62.85
CA GLN A 237 4.75 21.34 63.83
C GLN A 237 5.05 20.42 65.04
N ARG A 238 5.48 19.20 64.80
CA ARG A 238 5.87 18.23 65.85
C ARG A 238 7.04 18.79 66.70
N LEU A 239 8.08 19.39 66.07
CA LEU A 239 9.18 20.02 66.76
C LEU A 239 8.73 21.22 67.60
N ASN A 240 7.77 22.03 67.15
CA ASN A 240 7.19 23.12 67.95
C ASN A 240 6.49 22.55 69.20
N TYR A 241 5.63 21.53 69.06
CA TYR A 241 4.98 20.91 70.22
C TYR A 241 5.99 20.23 71.15
N SER A 242 7.00 19.51 70.63
CA SER A 242 8.09 18.96 71.46
C SER A 242 8.82 20.04 72.24
N LEU A 243 9.05 21.21 71.62
CA LEU A 243 9.71 22.38 72.30
C LEU A 243 8.83 22.92 73.42
N GLU A 244 7.53 23.02 73.21
CA GLU A 244 6.57 23.45 74.25
C GLU A 244 6.57 22.49 75.44
N VAL A 245 6.52 21.14 75.13
CA VAL A 245 6.54 20.12 76.20
C VAL A 245 7.86 20.11 76.95
N ALA A 246 9.03 20.21 76.23
CA ALA A 246 10.36 20.29 76.87
C ALA A 246 10.53 21.51 77.75
N ASN A 247 10.01 22.67 77.33
CA ASN A 247 10.02 23.90 78.13
C ASN A 247 9.09 23.76 79.40
N ALA A 248 7.90 23.21 79.23
CA ALA A 248 6.97 22.97 80.34
C ALA A 248 7.53 22.01 81.36
N ALA A 249 8.26 20.96 80.90
CA ALA A 249 8.96 19.99 81.74
C ALA A 249 10.30 20.53 82.36
N GLY A 250 10.77 21.72 81.95
CA GLY A 250 12.04 22.25 82.41
C GLY A 250 13.29 21.59 81.83
N ILE A 251 13.16 20.80 80.77
CA ILE A 251 14.23 20.04 80.15
C ILE A 251 14.95 20.92 79.13
N LYS A 252 15.99 21.66 79.58
CA LYS A 252 16.74 22.58 78.68
C LYS A 252 17.82 21.85 77.85
N LYS A 253 18.54 20.92 78.45
CA LYS A 253 19.69 20.21 77.86
C LYS A 253 19.32 18.74 77.54
N PRO A 254 20.10 18.08 76.67
CA PRO A 254 19.83 16.69 76.35
C PRO A 254 19.84 15.82 77.62
N VAL A 255 18.87 14.86 77.67
CA VAL A 255 18.77 13.92 78.76
C VAL A 255 19.62 12.71 78.45
N TYR A 256 20.66 12.49 79.28
CA TYR A 256 21.53 11.28 79.14
C TYR A 256 21.11 10.26 80.19
N SER A 257 20.84 9.05 79.72
CA SER A 257 20.64 7.87 80.57
C SER A 257 21.95 7.12 80.73
N ASN A 258 22.32 6.76 81.97
CA ASN A 258 23.51 5.96 82.27
C ASN A 258 23.39 4.51 81.77
N GLY A 259 23.38 4.34 80.41
CA GLY A 259 23.31 3.01 79.76
C GLY A 259 21.92 2.43 79.56
N GLN A 260 20.84 3.11 80.00
CA GLN A 260 19.46 2.70 79.70
C GLN A 260 18.91 3.51 78.51
N VAL A 261 18.16 2.82 77.67
CA VAL A 261 17.46 3.45 76.55
C VAL A 261 16.39 4.34 77.13
N VAL A 262 16.48 5.65 76.92
CA VAL A 262 15.42 6.60 77.27
C VAL A 262 14.26 6.33 76.30
N ASN A 263 13.10 5.86 76.80
CA ASN A 263 11.95 5.67 76.02
C ASN A 263 11.34 7.05 75.70
N ASP A 264 11.62 7.54 74.47
CA ASP A 264 11.16 8.86 74.02
C ASP A 264 9.81 8.67 73.29
N ASP A 265 8.95 9.68 73.40
CA ASP A 265 7.67 9.68 72.68
C ASP A 265 7.95 9.85 71.18
N PRO A 266 7.52 8.90 70.32
CA PRO A 266 7.75 9.00 68.92
C PRO A 266 7.11 10.23 68.26
N ASP A 267 6.01 10.75 68.82
CA ASP A 267 5.31 11.92 68.31
C ASP A 267 5.88 13.24 68.87
N PHE A 268 6.32 13.26 70.15
CA PHE A 268 6.80 14.47 70.85
C PHE A 268 8.14 14.19 71.56
N SER A 269 9.16 13.88 70.78
CA SER A 269 10.50 13.61 71.31
C SER A 269 11.10 14.81 72.04
N ILE A 270 11.37 14.65 73.36
CA ILE A 270 11.92 15.71 74.27
C ILE A 270 13.34 15.41 74.75
N THR A 271 13.89 14.22 74.43
CA THR A 271 15.20 13.78 74.90
C THR A 271 16.36 14.70 74.50
N LEU A 272 16.22 15.43 73.38
CA LEU A 272 17.20 16.38 72.88
C LEU A 272 17.27 17.69 73.72
N GLY A 273 16.27 17.91 74.55
CA GLY A 273 16.12 19.16 75.36
C GLY A 273 15.69 20.36 74.51
N ALA A 274 15.16 21.37 75.16
CA ALA A 274 14.64 22.59 74.51
C ALA A 274 15.64 23.26 73.58
N ASP A 275 16.92 23.38 74.00
CA ASP A 275 17.96 24.06 73.23
C ASP A 275 18.26 23.28 71.91
N GLY A 276 18.35 21.97 71.99
CA GLY A 276 18.60 21.13 70.85
C GLY A 276 17.40 21.08 69.88
N ILE A 277 16.16 21.00 70.40
CA ILE A 277 14.94 21.05 69.61
C ILE A 277 14.80 22.38 68.88
N GLN A 278 15.11 23.50 69.57
CA GLN A 278 15.07 24.84 68.98
C GLN A 278 16.06 24.96 67.81
N GLU A 279 17.28 24.47 67.97
CA GLU A 279 18.26 24.51 66.89
C GLU A 279 17.84 23.63 65.70
N LYS A 280 17.30 22.42 65.94
CA LYS A 280 16.74 21.56 64.91
C LYS A 280 15.59 22.25 64.17
N LEU A 281 14.69 22.92 64.90
CA LEU A 281 13.59 23.72 64.36
C LEU A 281 14.11 24.88 63.48
N ARG A 282 15.16 25.58 63.93
CA ARG A 282 15.80 26.65 63.16
C ARG A 282 16.36 26.13 61.86
N ILE A 283 17.03 25.00 61.86
CA ILE A 283 17.60 24.37 60.66
C ILE A 283 16.45 24.00 59.72
N GLU A 284 15.43 23.29 60.15
CA GLU A 284 14.29 22.88 59.32
C GLU A 284 13.57 24.10 58.68
N LYS A 285 13.39 25.18 59.43
CA LYS A 285 12.80 26.43 58.93
C LYS A 285 13.73 27.20 57.99
N SER A 286 15.04 27.06 58.10
CA SER A 286 16.03 27.75 57.25
C SER A 286 16.14 27.13 55.83
N LEU A 287 15.67 25.92 55.62
CA LEU A 287 15.70 25.26 54.34
C LEU A 287 14.76 25.95 53.34
N LYS A 288 15.33 26.49 52.28
CA LYS A 288 14.58 27.19 51.24
C LYS A 288 14.02 26.22 50.20
N ASP A 289 14.78 25.19 49.87
CA ASP A 289 14.37 24.17 48.89
C ASP A 289 14.39 22.78 49.54
N ILE A 290 13.31 22.05 49.40
CA ILE A 290 13.20 20.67 49.91
C ILE A 290 14.12 19.70 49.16
N ALA A 291 14.54 20.03 47.94
CA ALA A 291 15.49 19.24 47.13
C ALA A 291 16.89 19.26 47.75
N ASP A 292 17.27 20.26 48.59
CA ASP A 292 18.60 20.33 49.20
C ASP A 292 18.92 19.16 50.11
N LEU A 293 17.90 18.55 50.71
CA LEU A 293 18.02 17.39 51.60
C LEU A 293 17.50 16.07 51.01
N ASN A 294 17.05 16.09 49.78
CA ASN A 294 16.47 14.90 49.15
C ASN A 294 17.12 14.62 47.80
N ALA A 295 18.08 13.68 47.80
CA ALA A 295 18.81 13.30 46.60
C ALA A 295 17.88 12.75 45.48
N ASP A 296 16.81 12.02 45.83
CA ASP A 296 15.88 11.45 44.84
C ASP A 296 15.10 12.57 44.14
N LEU A 297 14.67 13.59 44.89
CA LEU A 297 14.01 14.77 44.34
C LEU A 297 14.94 15.52 43.38
N ARG A 298 16.18 15.75 43.78
CA ARG A 298 17.21 16.42 42.94
C ARG A 298 17.52 15.63 41.69
N ASN A 299 17.64 14.31 41.78
CA ASN A 299 17.86 13.43 40.63
C ASN A 299 16.66 13.49 39.63
N ARG A 300 15.42 13.56 40.18
CA ARG A 300 14.22 13.69 39.34
C ARG A 300 14.14 15.08 38.68
N GLU A 301 14.51 16.15 39.37
CA GLU A 301 14.62 17.48 38.77
C GLU A 301 15.57 17.49 37.58
N TYR A 302 16.77 16.93 37.77
CA TYR A 302 17.77 16.84 36.75
C TYR A 302 17.24 16.00 35.56
N TYR A 303 16.56 14.87 35.83
CA TYR A 303 15.98 14.03 34.78
C TYR A 303 14.91 14.78 33.96
N VAL A 304 14.00 15.52 34.64
CA VAL A 304 12.98 16.32 33.94
C VAL A 304 13.65 17.44 33.12
N GLU A 305 14.70 18.05 33.61
CA GLU A 305 15.47 19.07 32.90
C GLU A 305 16.09 18.47 31.61
N GLN A 306 16.64 17.23 31.65
CA GLN A 306 17.19 16.55 30.47
C GLN A 306 16.10 16.24 29.44
N LEU A 307 14.91 15.79 29.90
CA LEU A 307 13.76 15.58 29.00
C LEU A 307 13.32 16.90 28.32
N GLN A 308 13.33 18.01 29.01
CA GLN A 308 12.95 19.32 28.46
C GLN A 308 13.99 19.86 27.48
N LYS A 309 15.28 19.56 27.67
CA LYS A 309 16.38 19.98 26.80
C LYS A 309 16.40 19.20 25.48
N LEU A 310 15.88 17.96 25.49
CA LEU A 310 15.87 17.12 24.30
C LEU A 310 14.87 17.70 23.29
N ASN A 311 15.38 18.08 22.13
CA ASN A 311 14.58 18.59 21.04
C ASN A 311 14.58 17.62 19.86
N VAL A 312 13.42 17.04 19.57
CA VAL A 312 13.20 16.22 18.37
C VAL A 312 13.07 17.15 17.17
N LYS A 313 14.21 17.43 16.51
CA LYS A 313 14.25 18.17 15.25
C LYS A 313 13.70 17.33 14.09
N ASP A 314 13.41 17.96 12.96
CA ASP A 314 13.09 17.24 11.74
C ASP A 314 14.31 16.45 11.30
N ILE A 315 14.14 15.12 11.23
CA ILE A 315 15.23 14.19 10.94
C ILE A 315 15.06 13.70 9.51
N ALA A 316 16.10 13.86 8.71
CA ALA A 316 16.14 13.30 7.38
C ALA A 316 16.53 11.81 7.45
N PHE A 317 15.57 10.94 7.35
CA PHE A 317 15.75 9.50 7.18
C PHE A 317 14.87 9.01 6.04
N SER A 318 15.15 7.82 5.48
CA SER A 318 14.28 7.22 4.47
C SER A 318 13.62 5.97 5.01
N PRO A 319 12.31 5.77 4.78
CA PRO A 319 11.59 4.55 5.18
C PRO A 319 12.01 3.33 4.36
N TYR A 320 12.62 3.50 3.20
CA TYR A 320 12.99 2.45 2.25
C TYR A 320 14.37 2.70 1.63
N LYS A 321 14.87 1.70 0.91
CA LYS A 321 16.00 1.78 -0.01
C LYS A 321 15.54 1.36 -1.41
N TYR A 322 15.94 2.08 -2.44
CA TYR A 322 15.79 1.63 -3.82
C TYR A 322 16.73 0.48 -4.14
N GLN A 323 16.18 -0.62 -4.65
CA GLN A 323 16.93 -1.63 -5.41
C GLN A 323 16.92 -1.27 -6.90
N LEU A 324 15.80 -0.72 -7.37
CA LEU A 324 15.65 -0.10 -8.67
C LEU A 324 14.90 1.22 -8.46
N SER A 325 15.53 2.34 -8.78
CA SER A 325 14.86 3.65 -8.81
C SER A 325 13.81 3.69 -9.92
N PRO A 326 12.81 4.60 -9.85
CA PRO A 326 11.80 4.73 -10.89
C PRO A 326 12.44 4.79 -12.28
N SER A 327 12.16 3.77 -13.08
CA SER A 327 12.78 3.59 -14.39
C SER A 327 12.11 4.46 -15.44
N LEU A 328 12.92 5.04 -16.35
CA LEU A 328 12.40 5.58 -17.61
C LEU A 328 12.04 4.39 -18.52
N PRO A 329 10.76 4.16 -18.85
CA PRO A 329 10.39 3.02 -19.67
C PRO A 329 10.93 3.16 -21.09
N ILE A 330 11.65 2.14 -21.56
CA ILE A 330 12.24 2.12 -22.91
C ILE A 330 11.29 1.49 -23.92
N LYS A 331 10.37 0.63 -23.43
CA LYS A 331 9.43 -0.12 -24.26
C LYS A 331 7.98 0.22 -23.88
N GLN A 332 7.16 0.39 -24.90
CA GLN A 332 5.71 0.57 -24.69
C GLN A 332 5.06 -0.71 -24.16
N ASP A 333 4.14 -0.52 -23.22
CA ASP A 333 3.28 -1.59 -22.74
C ASP A 333 2.11 -1.80 -23.69
N GLY A 334 1.75 -3.04 -23.88
CA GLY A 334 0.61 -3.45 -24.70
C GLY A 334 0.97 -4.44 -25.78
N GLN A 335 -0.06 -4.90 -26.47
CA GLN A 335 0.11 -5.77 -27.63
C GLN A 335 0.86 -4.98 -28.72
N GLY A 336 2.03 -5.47 -29.09
CA GLY A 336 2.87 -4.80 -30.08
C GLY A 336 2.05 -4.48 -31.35
N LYS A 337 2.32 -3.32 -31.97
CA LYS A 337 1.65 -2.85 -33.21
C LYS A 337 1.53 -3.97 -34.25
N ALA A 338 2.56 -4.82 -34.33
CA ALA A 338 2.58 -5.99 -35.19
C ALA A 338 1.45 -6.98 -34.91
N LEU A 339 1.11 -7.22 -33.65
CA LEU A 339 0.06 -8.18 -33.26
C LEU A 339 -1.33 -7.68 -33.66
N ILE A 340 -1.58 -6.38 -33.54
CA ILE A 340 -2.84 -5.73 -33.98
C ILE A 340 -3.01 -5.90 -35.49
N ILE A 341 -1.93 -5.68 -36.27
CA ILE A 341 -1.92 -5.83 -37.73
C ILE A 341 -2.17 -7.31 -38.11
N ILE A 342 -1.54 -8.26 -37.40
CA ILE A 342 -1.74 -9.69 -37.65
C ILE A 342 -3.18 -10.10 -37.37
N PHE A 343 -3.79 -9.68 -36.27
CA PHE A 343 -5.19 -9.96 -35.98
C PHE A 343 -6.14 -9.31 -36.98
N ALA A 344 -5.88 -8.08 -37.40
CA ALA A 344 -6.67 -7.42 -38.44
C ALA A 344 -6.56 -8.19 -39.79
N MET A 345 -5.36 -8.62 -40.14
CA MET A 345 -5.13 -9.44 -41.35
C MET A 345 -5.90 -10.78 -41.29
N LEU A 346 -5.83 -11.50 -40.18
CA LEU A 346 -6.58 -12.75 -40.00
C LEU A 346 -8.09 -12.52 -40.13
N LEU A 347 -8.61 -11.44 -39.54
CA LEU A 347 -10.00 -11.05 -39.63
C LEU A 347 -10.39 -10.74 -41.08
N GLY A 348 -9.51 -10.09 -41.85
CA GLY A 348 -9.64 -9.83 -43.28
C GLY A 348 -9.69 -11.11 -44.11
N ILE A 349 -8.90 -12.14 -43.78
CA ILE A 349 -8.93 -13.46 -44.44
C ILE A 349 -10.27 -14.15 -44.17
N ILE A 350 -10.75 -14.14 -42.92
CA ILE A 350 -12.03 -14.78 -42.55
C ILE A 350 -13.19 -14.12 -43.30
N ILE A 351 -13.24 -12.77 -43.25
CA ILE A 351 -14.30 -12.01 -43.95
C ILE A 351 -14.21 -12.21 -45.48
N GLY A 352 -12.98 -12.12 -46.02
CA GLY A 352 -12.74 -12.33 -47.47
C GLY A 352 -13.18 -13.70 -47.93
N SER A 353 -12.87 -14.76 -47.17
CA SER A 353 -13.33 -16.13 -47.45
C SER A 353 -14.85 -16.24 -47.39
N GLY A 354 -15.47 -15.63 -46.36
CA GLY A 354 -16.94 -15.60 -46.23
C GLY A 354 -17.65 -14.91 -47.40
N VAL A 355 -17.13 -13.79 -47.88
CA VAL A 355 -17.66 -13.05 -49.03
C VAL A 355 -17.52 -13.86 -50.30
N VAL A 356 -16.41 -14.56 -50.53
CA VAL A 356 -16.21 -15.42 -51.71
C VAL A 356 -17.20 -16.57 -51.69
N LEU A 357 -17.38 -17.26 -50.58
CA LEU A 357 -18.33 -18.35 -50.40
C LEU A 357 -19.79 -17.89 -50.63
N LEU A 358 -20.14 -16.73 -50.03
CA LEU A 358 -21.48 -16.18 -50.19
C LEU A 358 -21.78 -15.80 -51.64
N ARG A 359 -20.82 -15.17 -52.35
CA ARG A 359 -20.93 -14.81 -53.76
C ARG A 359 -21.10 -16.04 -54.63
N ASN A 360 -20.33 -17.10 -54.39
CA ASN A 360 -20.46 -18.33 -55.14
C ASN A 360 -21.81 -19.03 -54.89
N ALA A 361 -22.29 -19.03 -53.64
CA ALA A 361 -23.60 -19.58 -53.30
C ALA A 361 -24.76 -18.79 -53.96
N MET A 362 -24.62 -17.47 -54.10
CA MET A 362 -25.62 -16.64 -54.83
C MET A 362 -25.58 -16.91 -56.34
N LEU A 363 -24.39 -17.05 -56.94
CA LEU A 363 -24.24 -17.39 -58.38
C LEU A 363 -24.76 -18.78 -58.70
N ALA A 364 -24.57 -19.78 -57.83
CA ALA A 364 -25.10 -21.12 -57.98
C ALA A 364 -26.66 -21.16 -57.95
N ARG A 365 -27.28 -20.23 -57.21
CA ARG A 365 -28.77 -20.07 -57.17
C ARG A 365 -29.35 -19.36 -58.38
N SER A 366 -28.58 -18.59 -59.15
CA SER A 366 -29.05 -17.80 -60.29
C SER A 366 -28.94 -18.52 -61.64
N LEU A 367 -28.40 -19.74 -61.71
CA LEU A 367 -28.37 -20.54 -62.92
C LEU A 367 -29.75 -21.21 -63.08
N PRO A 368 -30.50 -21.01 -64.23
CA PRO A 368 -31.73 -21.70 -64.47
C PRO A 368 -31.47 -23.20 -64.67
N PRO A 369 -32.45 -24.07 -64.30
CA PRO A 369 -32.30 -25.52 -64.52
C PRO A 369 -32.13 -25.78 -66.01
N VAL A 370 -31.09 -26.58 -66.39
CA VAL A 370 -30.84 -27.05 -67.76
C VAL A 370 -32.03 -27.87 -68.19
N PRO A 371 -32.73 -27.56 -69.34
CA PRO A 371 -33.80 -28.37 -69.80
C PRO A 371 -33.29 -29.76 -70.23
N PRO A 372 -34.05 -30.88 -70.04
CA PRO A 372 -33.66 -32.18 -70.45
C PRO A 372 -33.57 -32.21 -71.99
N GLU A 373 -32.40 -32.55 -72.52
CA GLU A 373 -32.19 -32.86 -73.95
C GLU A 373 -33.14 -33.95 -74.40
N MET A 374 -33.98 -33.66 -75.41
CA MET A 374 -34.78 -34.63 -76.11
C MET A 374 -33.83 -35.56 -76.90
N VAL A 375 -33.75 -36.77 -76.45
CA VAL A 375 -33.14 -37.83 -77.24
C VAL A 375 -34.05 -38.10 -78.48
N LEU A 376 -33.62 -37.54 -79.58
CA LEU A 376 -34.21 -37.95 -80.89
C LEU A 376 -33.81 -39.36 -81.20
N GLU A 377 -34.79 -40.25 -81.14
CA GLU A 377 -34.75 -41.60 -81.63
C GLU A 377 -34.79 -41.50 -83.18
N SER A 378 -33.71 -41.99 -83.83
CA SER A 378 -33.68 -42.20 -85.24
C SER A 378 -33.62 -43.73 -85.55
N ALA A 379 -34.58 -44.14 -86.27
CA ALA A 379 -34.89 -45.49 -86.80
C ALA A 379 -33.69 -46.20 -87.41
#